data_99b8db09623e045eb74754966858a302
#
_entry.id   99b8db09623e045eb74754966858a302
#
_cell.length_a   1.000
_cell.length_b   1.000
_cell.length_c   1.000
_cell.angle_alpha   90.00
_cell.angle_beta   90.00
_cell.angle_gamma   90.00
#
_symmetry.space_group_name_H-M   'P 1'
#
loop_
_entity.id
_entity.type
_entity.pdbx_description
1 polymer ?
#
loop_
_entity_poly.entity_id
_entity_poly.type
_entity_poly.pdbx_seq_one_letter_code
_entity_poly.pdbx_strand_id
1 'polypeptide(L)'
;MKSSLALAALLVTTPATAQQADLVIWGGPIYTGVEPDAVEAVVVIGGRIAFVGGKVGAQAIKGSKTEVIDLKGAALFPGFTDAHAHLRGIGERELSLNLEGSKSAAEATTRVKAYMAQRKPVGPVFGRGWIETGWPEGRFLNRDDLDPIAPDQPVILTRADGHALTANSAALKAAGITEATPAPDGGAILKDINGRLTGVLVDNAMGLARKLRTAPTEADRRAAFEEAFKVEAAYGWTGIHAMSVDWADVGLLEAMDAEGKAPLRVYNAVDGEQAGPLFTAGPRASNSGRITTRAIKLYEDGALGSRGAALFAPYSDAPDTTGLVRSPPETMRVAMARAKAAGIQVATHAIGDRGNANVLDLYAEQGASNLRWRIEHSQIVRPADIPRFAMLGVTASMQPSHAIGDLHFAPARLGEARLAGAYAWKDMLKAGVRVVGGSDAPVERGDPLIEFYAAVARKDLSGFSGPDWHPDQKLSRAEALKLFTSEAAWARFAENELGTIEVGKIADLSAFSVDLMTAPEGDIPKGRAVLTVVGGTVVYRAPYVRISRTGSSAVVGG
;
A
#
# COMPACT_ATOMS: atom_id res chain seq x y z
N MET A 1 51.49 -31.40 60.24
CA MET A 1 51.25 -31.95 58.90
C MET A 1 49.78 -31.84 58.66
N LYS A 2 49.38 -30.88 57.86
CA LYS A 2 48.00 -30.72 57.43
C LYS A 2 47.99 -30.89 55.90
N SER A 3 47.42 -32.01 55.43
CA SER A 3 47.26 -32.34 53.99
C SER A 3 46.05 -31.63 53.46
N SER A 4 46.26 -30.71 52.49
CA SER A 4 45.18 -30.08 51.69
C SER A 4 44.90 -30.94 50.45
N LEU A 5 43.69 -31.53 50.36
CA LEU A 5 43.19 -32.10 49.16
C LEU A 5 42.65 -30.97 48.25
N ALA A 6 43.24 -30.82 47.08
CA ALA A 6 42.71 -29.98 46.04
C ALA A 6 41.69 -30.79 45.20
N LEU A 7 40.43 -30.35 45.22
CA LEU A 7 39.35 -30.91 44.42
C LEU A 7 39.40 -30.25 43.01
N ALA A 8 39.86 -30.97 42.00
CA ALA A 8 39.82 -30.52 40.61
C ALA A 8 38.40 -30.68 40.06
N ALA A 9 37.71 -29.56 39.86
CA ALA A 9 36.43 -29.55 39.17
C ALA A 9 36.67 -29.71 37.66
N LEU A 10 36.27 -30.85 37.08
CA LEU A 10 36.17 -31.04 35.62
C LEU A 10 34.99 -30.20 35.11
N LEU A 11 35.29 -29.10 34.46
CA LEU A 11 34.32 -28.40 33.62
C LEU A 11 34.02 -29.26 32.37
N VAL A 12 32.92 -29.98 32.40
CA VAL A 12 32.36 -30.63 31.20
C VAL A 12 31.75 -29.54 30.36
N THR A 13 32.51 -29.05 29.38
CA THR A 13 31.96 -28.20 28.31
C THR A 13 31.16 -29.10 27.39
N THR A 14 29.82 -29.10 27.53
CA THR A 14 28.94 -29.65 26.52
C THR A 14 29.20 -28.88 25.23
N PRO A 15 29.48 -29.55 24.08
CA PRO A 15 29.61 -28.86 22.82
C PRO A 15 28.26 -28.19 22.54
N ALA A 16 28.24 -26.89 22.34
CA ALA A 16 27.07 -26.19 21.82
C ALA A 16 26.73 -26.86 20.49
N THR A 17 25.62 -27.58 20.43
CA THR A 17 25.12 -28.12 19.15
C THR A 17 24.94 -26.93 18.24
N ALA A 18 25.72 -26.85 17.15
CA ALA A 18 25.60 -25.79 16.16
C ALA A 18 24.13 -25.73 15.73
N GLN A 19 23.52 -24.55 15.88
CA GLN A 19 22.10 -24.37 15.56
C GLN A 19 21.92 -24.62 14.07
N GLN A 20 21.06 -25.60 13.74
CA GLN A 20 20.79 -25.97 12.34
C GLN A 20 19.85 -24.93 11.70
N ALA A 21 19.98 -24.76 10.39
CA ALA A 21 19.13 -23.89 9.61
C ALA A 21 17.65 -24.34 9.68
N ASP A 22 16.74 -23.38 9.83
CA ASP A 22 15.31 -23.62 9.66
C ASP A 22 14.95 -23.63 8.17
N LEU A 23 15.49 -22.66 7.42
CA LEU A 23 15.19 -22.46 6.01
C LEU A 23 16.47 -22.13 5.24
N VAL A 24 16.63 -22.69 4.05
CA VAL A 24 17.66 -22.35 3.07
C VAL A 24 17.00 -22.04 1.74
N ILE A 25 17.35 -20.90 1.15
CA ILE A 25 16.82 -20.43 -0.15
C ILE A 25 17.99 -20.25 -1.11
N TRP A 26 17.89 -20.81 -2.31
CA TRP A 26 18.84 -20.68 -3.41
C TRP A 26 18.19 -20.90 -4.79
N GLY A 27 18.97 -20.98 -5.87
CA GLY A 27 18.50 -21.42 -7.20
C GLY A 27 17.97 -20.30 -8.09
N GLY A 28 18.32 -19.06 -7.78
CA GLY A 28 18.09 -17.88 -8.60
C GLY A 28 18.99 -16.75 -8.15
N PRO A 29 18.99 -15.58 -8.80
CA PRO A 29 19.70 -14.41 -8.32
C PRO A 29 19.07 -13.92 -7.02
N ILE A 30 19.90 -13.57 -6.04
CA ILE A 30 19.47 -13.07 -4.74
C ILE A 30 20.08 -11.69 -4.54
N TYR A 31 19.26 -10.65 -4.65
CA TYR A 31 19.67 -9.26 -4.48
C TYR A 31 19.57 -8.84 -3.02
N THR A 32 20.68 -8.43 -2.44
CA THR A 32 20.74 -8.15 -0.99
C THR A 32 20.23 -6.74 -0.61
N GLY A 33 20.25 -5.80 -1.56
CA GLY A 33 20.00 -4.38 -1.31
C GLY A 33 21.19 -3.64 -0.70
N VAL A 34 22.34 -4.34 -0.53
CA VAL A 34 23.65 -3.82 -0.11
C VAL A 34 24.77 -4.54 -0.86
N GLU A 35 26.00 -4.06 -0.76
CA GLU A 35 27.15 -4.77 -1.35
C GLU A 35 27.51 -6.06 -0.54
N PRO A 36 27.81 -7.19 -1.21
CA PRO A 36 27.68 -7.41 -2.65
C PRO A 36 26.22 -7.47 -3.10
N ASP A 37 25.92 -6.89 -4.27
CA ASP A 37 24.55 -6.74 -4.79
C ASP A 37 23.79 -8.07 -4.96
N ALA A 38 24.50 -9.16 -5.29
CA ALA A 38 23.90 -10.46 -5.51
C ALA A 38 24.71 -11.60 -4.90
N VAL A 39 24.00 -12.63 -4.40
CA VAL A 39 24.55 -13.84 -3.79
C VAL A 39 23.80 -15.09 -4.28
N GLU A 40 24.29 -16.30 -3.91
CA GLU A 40 23.71 -17.57 -4.37
C GLU A 40 22.73 -18.20 -3.38
N ALA A 41 22.85 -17.87 -2.08
CA ALA A 41 22.05 -18.50 -1.03
C ALA A 41 21.86 -17.60 0.20
N VAL A 42 20.70 -17.78 0.85
CA VAL A 42 20.36 -17.23 2.16
C VAL A 42 19.97 -18.36 3.10
N VAL A 43 20.46 -18.30 4.34
CA VAL A 43 20.09 -19.23 5.42
C VAL A 43 19.38 -18.47 6.54
N VAL A 44 18.28 -19.05 7.04
CA VAL A 44 17.48 -18.50 8.12
C VAL A 44 17.54 -19.41 9.34
N ILE A 45 17.74 -18.83 10.50
CA ILE A 45 17.70 -19.49 11.81
C ILE A 45 16.92 -18.60 12.77
N GLY A 46 15.91 -19.15 13.46
CA GLY A 46 15.12 -18.41 14.45
C GLY A 46 14.41 -17.17 13.86
N GLY A 47 14.03 -17.25 12.59
CA GLY A 47 13.37 -16.14 11.90
C GLY A 47 14.29 -15.01 11.44
N ARG A 48 15.63 -15.14 11.65
CA ARG A 48 16.64 -14.18 11.23
C ARG A 48 17.57 -14.74 10.16
N ILE A 49 18.13 -13.88 9.35
CA ILE A 49 19.15 -14.20 8.36
C ILE A 49 20.43 -14.55 9.11
N ALA A 50 20.86 -15.80 8.99
CA ALA A 50 22.05 -16.32 9.65
C ALA A 50 23.28 -16.40 8.73
N PHE A 51 23.04 -16.49 7.42
CA PHE A 51 24.10 -16.56 6.40
C PHE A 51 23.61 -15.97 5.08
N VAL A 52 24.51 -15.27 4.42
CA VAL A 52 24.34 -14.71 3.06
C VAL A 52 25.63 -15.00 2.30
N GLY A 53 25.55 -15.67 1.15
CA GLY A 53 26.76 -16.00 0.40
C GLY A 53 26.59 -17.12 -0.61
N GLY A 54 27.67 -17.91 -0.81
CA GLY A 54 27.69 -19.00 -1.78
C GLY A 54 26.91 -20.25 -1.31
N LYS A 55 26.40 -21.00 -2.27
CA LYS A 55 25.60 -22.23 -2.03
C LYS A 55 26.34 -23.28 -1.19
N VAL A 56 27.66 -23.40 -1.35
CA VAL A 56 28.48 -24.35 -0.57
C VAL A 56 28.44 -24.02 0.93
N GLY A 57 28.58 -22.74 1.29
CA GLY A 57 28.48 -22.29 2.67
C GLY A 57 27.10 -22.56 3.28
N ALA A 58 26.04 -22.30 2.53
CA ALA A 58 24.68 -22.58 2.95
C ALA A 58 24.41 -24.08 3.16
N GLN A 59 24.99 -24.95 2.32
CA GLN A 59 24.89 -26.41 2.48
C GLN A 59 25.55 -26.90 3.76
N ALA A 60 26.63 -26.28 4.21
CA ALA A 60 27.33 -26.67 5.43
C ALA A 60 26.53 -26.42 6.73
N ILE A 61 25.60 -25.47 6.70
CA ILE A 61 24.74 -25.10 7.85
C ILE A 61 23.44 -25.92 7.89
N LYS A 62 23.14 -26.63 6.79
CA LYS A 62 21.91 -27.40 6.63
C LYS A 62 21.87 -28.62 7.55
N GLY A 63 20.78 -28.79 8.27
CA GLY A 63 20.50 -29.97 9.12
C GLY A 63 19.39 -30.87 8.55
N SER A 64 19.07 -31.93 9.28
CA SER A 64 18.05 -32.91 8.85
C SER A 64 16.63 -32.37 8.79
N LYS A 65 16.33 -31.31 9.54
CA LYS A 65 15.00 -30.67 9.60
C LYS A 65 14.91 -29.40 8.74
N THR A 66 16.01 -28.99 8.11
CA THR A 66 16.06 -27.77 7.30
C THR A 66 15.13 -27.87 6.10
N GLU A 67 14.25 -26.88 5.98
CA GLU A 67 13.49 -26.68 4.76
C GLU A 67 14.37 -26.03 3.68
N VAL A 68 14.32 -26.55 2.47
CA VAL A 68 15.10 -26.05 1.35
C VAL A 68 14.20 -25.64 0.22
N ILE A 69 14.31 -24.38 -0.21
CA ILE A 69 13.58 -23.82 -1.33
C ILE A 69 14.57 -23.55 -2.49
N ASP A 70 14.31 -24.21 -3.60
CA ASP A 70 14.98 -23.93 -4.87
C ASP A 70 14.06 -23.03 -5.70
N LEU A 71 14.51 -21.81 -5.95
CA LEU A 71 13.76 -20.76 -6.66
C LEU A 71 13.56 -21.05 -8.15
N LYS A 72 14.31 -22.01 -8.71
CA LYS A 72 14.19 -22.39 -10.14
C LYS A 72 14.36 -21.22 -11.11
N GLY A 73 15.29 -20.33 -10.80
CA GLY A 73 15.58 -19.15 -11.60
C GLY A 73 14.82 -17.88 -11.22
N ALA A 74 13.84 -17.95 -10.32
CA ALA A 74 13.16 -16.76 -9.82
C ALA A 74 14.12 -15.90 -8.97
N ALA A 75 13.93 -14.59 -9.01
CA ALA A 75 14.78 -13.64 -8.30
C ALA A 75 14.26 -13.35 -6.89
N LEU A 76 15.16 -13.35 -5.90
CA LEU A 76 14.86 -13.03 -4.49
C LEU A 76 15.36 -11.64 -4.13
N PHE A 77 14.56 -10.94 -3.35
CA PHE A 77 14.80 -9.59 -2.87
C PHE A 77 14.56 -9.50 -1.36
N PRO A 78 15.03 -8.44 -0.67
CA PRO A 78 14.52 -8.08 0.65
C PRO A 78 13.00 -7.99 0.60
N GLY A 79 12.34 -8.24 1.71
CA GLY A 79 10.89 -8.18 1.78
C GLY A 79 10.35 -6.84 1.30
N PHE A 80 9.51 -6.88 0.28
CA PHE A 80 8.81 -5.71 -0.23
C PHE A 80 7.78 -5.24 0.79
N THR A 81 7.75 -3.94 1.05
CA THR A 81 6.79 -3.28 1.93
C THR A 81 6.03 -2.22 1.15
N ASP A 82 4.71 -2.33 1.15
CA ASP A 82 3.83 -1.28 0.65
C ASP A 82 3.79 -0.14 1.69
N ALA A 83 4.41 0.99 1.37
CA ALA A 83 4.52 2.08 2.34
C ALA A 83 3.25 2.94 2.45
N HIS A 84 2.21 2.67 1.66
CA HIS A 84 0.92 3.34 1.74
C HIS A 84 -0.18 2.46 1.13
N ALA A 85 -1.02 1.86 1.97
CA ALA A 85 -2.22 1.16 1.53
C ALA A 85 -3.31 1.22 2.61
N HIS A 86 -4.54 0.89 2.23
CA HIS A 86 -5.70 0.81 3.13
C HIS A 86 -6.05 -0.67 3.35
N LEU A 87 -5.35 -1.33 4.28
CA LEU A 87 -5.36 -2.78 4.45
C LEU A 87 -6.78 -3.37 4.54
N ARG A 88 -7.66 -2.81 5.40
CA ARG A 88 -9.05 -3.27 5.49
C ARG A 88 -9.79 -3.09 4.16
N GLY A 89 -9.56 -1.95 3.50
CA GLY A 89 -10.18 -1.65 2.20
C GLY A 89 -9.80 -2.64 1.10
N ILE A 90 -8.58 -3.19 1.12
CA ILE A 90 -8.16 -4.25 0.20
C ILE A 90 -9.04 -5.49 0.38
N GLY A 91 -9.21 -5.97 1.62
CA GLY A 91 -10.05 -7.13 1.88
C GLY A 91 -11.54 -6.86 1.60
N GLU A 92 -12.04 -5.68 1.94
CA GLU A 92 -13.40 -5.27 1.59
C GLU A 92 -13.62 -5.25 0.07
N ARG A 93 -12.61 -4.84 -0.72
CA ARG A 93 -12.65 -4.92 -2.18
C ARG A 93 -12.83 -6.36 -2.66
N GLU A 94 -12.05 -7.28 -2.15
CA GLU A 94 -12.07 -8.69 -2.57
C GLU A 94 -13.36 -9.41 -2.11
N LEU A 95 -13.91 -9.03 -0.97
CA LEU A 95 -15.15 -9.58 -0.45
C LEU A 95 -16.42 -8.95 -1.05
N SER A 96 -16.29 -7.79 -1.71
CA SER A 96 -17.39 -7.05 -2.32
C SER A 96 -17.44 -7.24 -3.84
N LEU A 97 -18.43 -6.59 -4.47
CA LEU A 97 -18.51 -6.52 -5.93
C LEU A 97 -17.36 -5.67 -6.48
N ASN A 98 -16.41 -6.31 -7.14
CA ASN A 98 -15.27 -5.67 -7.78
C ASN A 98 -15.56 -5.40 -9.27
N LEU A 99 -15.52 -4.12 -9.66
CA LEU A 99 -15.73 -3.64 -11.03
C LEU A 99 -14.42 -3.15 -11.69
N GLU A 100 -13.29 -3.33 -11.02
CA GLU A 100 -11.98 -2.92 -11.53
C GLU A 100 -11.70 -3.53 -12.91
N GLY A 101 -11.15 -2.73 -13.81
CA GLY A 101 -10.81 -3.18 -15.16
C GLY A 101 -12.01 -3.36 -16.09
N SER A 102 -13.24 -2.97 -15.72
CA SER A 102 -14.37 -2.91 -16.63
C SER A 102 -14.07 -1.95 -17.78
N LYS A 103 -14.33 -2.39 -19.02
CA LYS A 103 -14.01 -1.64 -20.26
C LYS A 103 -15.19 -0.81 -20.80
N SER A 104 -16.36 -0.92 -20.18
CA SER A 104 -17.57 -0.20 -20.55
C SER A 104 -18.60 -0.23 -19.43
N ALA A 105 -19.62 0.64 -19.49
CA ALA A 105 -20.78 0.58 -18.61
C ALA A 105 -21.53 -0.76 -18.76
N ALA A 106 -21.61 -1.29 -19.98
CA ALA A 106 -22.22 -2.58 -20.27
C ALA A 106 -21.48 -3.75 -19.59
N GLU A 107 -20.15 -3.74 -19.55
CA GLU A 107 -19.38 -4.76 -18.82
C GLU A 107 -19.56 -4.61 -17.31
N ALA A 108 -19.48 -3.38 -16.78
CA ALA A 108 -19.69 -3.13 -15.35
C ALA A 108 -21.08 -3.65 -14.90
N THR A 109 -22.14 -3.35 -15.65
CA THR A 109 -23.50 -3.82 -15.36
C THR A 109 -23.63 -5.35 -15.46
N THR A 110 -22.92 -5.98 -16.41
CA THR A 110 -22.87 -7.45 -16.52
C THR A 110 -22.27 -8.08 -15.24
N ARG A 111 -21.20 -7.49 -14.71
CA ARG A 111 -20.57 -7.96 -13.45
C ARG A 111 -21.50 -7.77 -12.25
N VAL A 112 -22.23 -6.65 -12.17
CA VAL A 112 -23.27 -6.42 -11.14
C VAL A 112 -24.30 -7.54 -11.20
N LYS A 113 -24.86 -7.82 -12.38
CA LYS A 113 -25.87 -8.87 -12.59
C LYS A 113 -25.35 -10.25 -12.17
N ALA A 114 -24.13 -10.59 -12.58
CA ALA A 114 -23.49 -11.86 -12.22
C ALA A 114 -23.31 -12.01 -10.70
N TYR A 115 -22.81 -10.95 -10.03
CA TYR A 115 -22.64 -10.91 -8.58
C TYR A 115 -23.99 -11.13 -7.86
N MET A 116 -25.04 -10.40 -8.26
CA MET A 116 -26.36 -10.53 -7.65
C MET A 116 -26.94 -11.94 -7.84
N ALA A 117 -26.78 -12.54 -9.02
CA ALA A 117 -27.24 -13.88 -9.30
C ALA A 117 -26.51 -14.95 -8.46
N GLN A 118 -25.20 -14.81 -8.29
CA GLN A 118 -24.34 -15.75 -7.56
C GLN A 118 -24.48 -15.60 -6.05
N ARG A 119 -24.44 -14.37 -5.53
CA ARG A 119 -24.40 -14.10 -4.09
C ARG A 119 -25.76 -13.94 -3.46
N LYS A 120 -26.79 -13.58 -4.25
CA LYS A 120 -28.18 -13.31 -3.79
C LYS A 120 -28.20 -12.43 -2.53
N PRO A 121 -27.56 -11.26 -2.55
CA PRO A 121 -27.41 -10.43 -1.37
C PRO A 121 -28.77 -9.96 -0.86
N VAL A 122 -28.92 -9.92 0.46
CA VAL A 122 -30.09 -9.33 1.11
C VAL A 122 -29.76 -7.87 1.48
N GLY A 123 -30.64 -6.92 1.12
CA GLY A 123 -30.42 -5.51 1.38
C GLY A 123 -29.58 -4.80 0.31
N PRO A 124 -28.98 -3.63 0.63
CA PRO A 124 -28.21 -2.85 -0.33
C PRO A 124 -26.96 -3.57 -0.83
N VAL A 125 -26.73 -3.50 -2.14
CA VAL A 125 -25.53 -4.01 -2.81
C VAL A 125 -24.50 -2.89 -2.90
N PHE A 126 -23.32 -3.14 -2.38
CA PHE A 126 -22.18 -2.24 -2.51
C PHE A 126 -21.10 -2.85 -3.40
N GLY A 127 -20.55 -2.04 -4.28
CA GLY A 127 -19.42 -2.41 -5.13
C GLY A 127 -18.50 -1.23 -5.37
N ARG A 128 -17.36 -1.49 -6.01
CA ARG A 128 -16.39 -0.44 -6.32
C ARG A 128 -15.53 -0.81 -7.53
N GLY A 129 -14.75 0.16 -7.98
CA GLY A 129 -13.66 -0.07 -8.93
C GLY A 129 -14.01 0.27 -10.37
N TRP A 130 -15.22 0.79 -10.67
CA TRP A 130 -15.51 1.29 -12.00
C TRP A 130 -14.78 2.64 -12.23
N ILE A 131 -14.33 2.85 -13.45
CA ILE A 131 -13.77 4.11 -13.91
C ILE A 131 -14.08 4.25 -15.40
N GLU A 132 -14.70 5.35 -15.78
CA GLU A 132 -15.17 5.62 -17.15
C GLU A 132 -14.05 6.02 -18.10
N THR A 133 -12.85 6.29 -17.58
CA THR A 133 -11.71 6.66 -18.43
C THR A 133 -11.42 5.57 -19.45
N GLY A 134 -11.51 5.93 -20.72
CA GLY A 134 -11.35 4.99 -21.83
C GLY A 134 -12.59 4.15 -22.18
N TRP A 135 -13.72 4.37 -21.50
CA TRP A 135 -14.99 3.73 -21.89
C TRP A 135 -15.56 4.36 -23.17
N PRO A 136 -16.17 3.57 -24.05
CA PRO A 136 -16.76 4.10 -25.27
C PRO A 136 -17.93 5.07 -25.01
N GLU A 137 -18.59 4.94 -23.85
CA GLU A 137 -19.68 5.81 -23.44
C GLU A 137 -19.22 7.23 -23.07
N GLY A 138 -17.95 7.42 -22.66
CA GLY A 138 -17.35 8.71 -22.32
C GLY A 138 -18.05 9.45 -21.17
N ARG A 139 -18.75 8.73 -20.29
CA ARG A 139 -19.55 9.28 -19.19
C ARG A 139 -19.48 8.38 -17.94
N PHE A 140 -19.80 8.95 -16.80
CA PHE A 140 -19.99 8.19 -15.57
C PHE A 140 -21.07 7.11 -15.73
N LEU A 141 -20.88 5.99 -15.04
CA LEU A 141 -21.95 5.04 -14.78
C LEU A 141 -23.09 5.78 -14.07
N ASN A 142 -24.34 5.54 -14.44
CA ASN A 142 -25.49 6.25 -13.91
C ASN A 142 -26.64 5.31 -13.51
N ARG A 143 -27.71 5.84 -12.92
CA ARG A 143 -28.82 5.02 -12.45
C ARG A 143 -29.53 4.29 -13.58
N ASP A 144 -29.59 4.86 -14.81
CA ASP A 144 -30.28 4.26 -15.94
C ASP A 144 -29.55 2.99 -16.43
N ASP A 145 -28.24 2.85 -16.13
CA ASP A 145 -27.48 1.63 -16.37
C ASP A 145 -27.83 0.54 -15.35
N LEU A 146 -28.21 0.91 -14.12
CA LEU A 146 -28.40 -0.01 -12.99
C LEU A 146 -29.87 -0.37 -12.74
N ASP A 147 -30.81 0.54 -12.99
CA ASP A 147 -32.24 0.32 -12.76
C ASP A 147 -32.81 -0.92 -13.48
N PRO A 148 -32.41 -1.23 -14.75
CA PRO A 148 -32.88 -2.43 -15.41
C PRO A 148 -32.41 -3.75 -14.76
N ILE A 149 -31.32 -3.70 -13.98
CA ILE A 149 -30.73 -4.89 -13.34
C ILE A 149 -31.32 -5.10 -11.94
N ALA A 150 -31.53 -4.01 -11.22
CA ALA A 150 -31.94 -4.00 -9.82
C ALA A 150 -33.02 -2.92 -9.58
N PRO A 151 -34.24 -3.08 -10.12
CA PRO A 151 -35.27 -2.05 -10.03
C PRO A 151 -35.70 -1.77 -8.58
N ASP A 152 -35.72 -2.79 -7.72
CA ASP A 152 -36.21 -2.70 -6.36
C ASP A 152 -35.13 -2.84 -5.27
N GLN A 153 -33.93 -3.28 -5.65
CA GLN A 153 -32.82 -3.48 -4.71
C GLN A 153 -31.83 -2.31 -4.81
N PRO A 154 -31.49 -1.65 -3.70
CA PRO A 154 -30.50 -0.59 -3.69
C PRO A 154 -29.12 -1.09 -4.17
N VAL A 155 -28.54 -0.42 -5.15
CA VAL A 155 -27.18 -0.67 -5.67
C VAL A 155 -26.38 0.62 -5.59
N ILE A 156 -25.23 0.57 -4.93
CA ILE A 156 -24.31 1.69 -4.72
C ILE A 156 -22.91 1.27 -5.14
N LEU A 157 -22.38 1.89 -6.19
CA LEU A 157 -21.11 1.52 -6.80
C LEU A 157 -20.12 2.68 -6.73
N THR A 158 -19.08 2.53 -5.93
CA THR A 158 -18.04 3.56 -5.75
C THR A 158 -17.05 3.52 -6.94
N ARG A 159 -16.71 4.68 -7.48
CA ARG A 159 -15.66 4.86 -8.50
C ARG A 159 -14.29 4.45 -7.94
N ALA A 160 -13.37 4.06 -8.80
CA ALA A 160 -12.06 3.54 -8.42
C ALA A 160 -11.29 4.48 -7.49
N ASP A 161 -11.28 5.79 -7.81
CA ASP A 161 -10.62 6.83 -6.99
C ASP A 161 -11.29 7.13 -5.65
N GLY A 162 -12.48 6.56 -5.39
CA GLY A 162 -13.21 6.79 -4.14
C GLY A 162 -13.91 8.15 -4.03
N HIS A 163 -13.83 9.02 -5.05
CA HIS A 163 -14.36 10.39 -5.04
C HIS A 163 -15.72 10.55 -5.72
N ALA A 164 -16.26 9.50 -6.32
CA ALA A 164 -17.63 9.47 -6.81
C ALA A 164 -18.28 8.11 -6.54
N LEU A 165 -19.61 8.08 -6.49
CA LEU A 165 -20.38 6.84 -6.53
C LEU A 165 -21.59 7.00 -7.44
N THR A 166 -22.10 5.86 -7.94
CA THR A 166 -23.38 5.78 -8.63
C THR A 166 -24.36 4.97 -7.77
N ALA A 167 -25.52 5.55 -7.53
CA ALA A 167 -26.67 4.95 -6.85
C ALA A 167 -27.81 4.76 -7.84
N ASN A 168 -28.42 3.56 -7.88
CA ASN A 168 -29.64 3.35 -8.67
C ASN A 168 -30.87 4.03 -8.04
N SER A 169 -32.00 4.03 -8.71
CA SER A 169 -33.23 4.67 -8.24
C SER A 169 -33.73 4.11 -6.90
N ALA A 170 -33.59 2.79 -6.67
CA ALA A 170 -33.93 2.16 -5.42
C ALA A 170 -33.04 2.66 -4.26
N ALA A 171 -31.73 2.85 -4.51
CA ALA A 171 -30.79 3.39 -3.53
C ALA A 171 -31.07 4.88 -3.22
N LEU A 172 -31.33 5.71 -4.24
CA LEU A 172 -31.70 7.11 -4.03
C LEU A 172 -32.96 7.21 -3.17
N LYS A 173 -34.00 6.43 -3.50
CA LYS A 173 -35.27 6.37 -2.74
C LYS A 173 -35.02 5.93 -1.30
N ALA A 174 -34.27 4.85 -1.08
CA ALA A 174 -33.93 4.34 0.26
C ALA A 174 -33.12 5.35 1.09
N ALA A 175 -32.27 6.14 0.43
CA ALA A 175 -31.49 7.19 1.06
C ALA A 175 -32.26 8.50 1.28
N GLY A 176 -33.49 8.62 0.73
CA GLY A 176 -34.28 9.85 0.80
C GLY A 176 -33.72 10.99 -0.05
N ILE A 177 -33.01 10.65 -1.13
CA ILE A 177 -32.40 11.62 -2.06
C ILE A 177 -33.38 11.91 -3.19
N THR A 178 -33.72 13.18 -3.37
CA THR A 178 -34.65 13.68 -4.38
C THR A 178 -34.02 14.83 -5.16
N GLU A 179 -34.66 15.28 -6.22
CA GLU A 179 -34.26 16.45 -6.99
C GLU A 179 -34.16 17.74 -6.14
N ALA A 180 -34.89 17.80 -5.01
CA ALA A 180 -34.86 18.92 -4.08
C ALA A 180 -33.79 18.79 -2.98
N THR A 181 -33.10 17.65 -2.89
CA THR A 181 -32.07 17.45 -1.87
C THR A 181 -30.89 18.40 -2.13
N PRO A 182 -30.50 19.25 -1.16
CA PRO A 182 -29.35 20.11 -1.32
C PRO A 182 -28.05 19.29 -1.31
N ALA A 183 -27.11 19.67 -2.17
CA ALA A 183 -25.77 19.12 -2.06
C ALA A 183 -25.10 19.64 -0.78
N PRO A 184 -24.42 18.78 -0.01
CA PRO A 184 -23.63 19.23 1.14
C PRO A 184 -22.39 20.02 0.68
N ASP A 185 -21.87 20.87 1.56
CA ASP A 185 -20.63 21.57 1.32
C ASP A 185 -19.51 20.59 0.94
N GLY A 186 -18.71 20.92 -0.09
CA GLY A 186 -17.67 20.04 -0.60
C GLY A 186 -18.19 18.78 -1.30
N GLY A 187 -19.45 18.74 -1.75
CA GLY A 187 -20.02 17.64 -2.49
C GLY A 187 -20.94 18.08 -3.61
N ALA A 188 -21.21 17.18 -4.59
CA ALA A 188 -22.13 17.44 -5.68
C ALA A 188 -23.10 16.28 -5.91
N ILE A 189 -24.36 16.60 -6.21
CA ILE A 189 -25.41 15.69 -6.65
C ILE A 189 -25.65 15.97 -8.14
N LEU A 190 -25.22 15.05 -9.02
CA LEU A 190 -25.27 15.32 -10.44
C LEU A 190 -26.67 15.10 -11.02
N LYS A 191 -27.08 16.03 -11.86
CA LYS A 191 -28.35 16.01 -12.59
C LYS A 191 -28.12 16.04 -14.10
N ASP A 192 -29.07 15.47 -14.85
CA ASP A 192 -29.09 15.59 -16.30
C ASP A 192 -29.60 16.97 -16.74
N ILE A 193 -29.63 17.20 -18.05
CA ILE A 193 -30.06 18.48 -18.65
C ILE A 193 -31.52 18.85 -18.33
N ASN A 194 -32.32 17.87 -17.92
CA ASN A 194 -33.73 18.05 -17.53
C ASN A 194 -33.87 18.24 -16.01
N GLY A 195 -32.79 18.30 -15.26
CA GLY A 195 -32.79 18.43 -13.79
C GLY A 195 -33.04 17.12 -13.05
N ARG A 196 -33.12 15.97 -13.73
CA ARG A 196 -33.34 14.65 -13.15
C ARG A 196 -32.03 14.13 -12.55
N LEU A 197 -32.10 13.50 -11.36
CA LEU A 197 -30.92 12.88 -10.75
C LEU A 197 -30.31 11.82 -11.68
N THR A 198 -29.01 11.89 -11.90
CA THR A 198 -28.26 10.84 -12.64
C THR A 198 -27.94 9.62 -11.75
N GLY A 199 -28.08 9.76 -10.44
CA GLY A 199 -27.60 8.78 -9.46
C GLY A 199 -26.14 8.97 -9.06
N VAL A 200 -25.41 9.89 -9.69
CA VAL A 200 -24.01 10.16 -9.37
C VAL A 200 -23.89 11.17 -8.23
N LEU A 201 -23.18 10.78 -7.18
CA LEU A 201 -22.86 11.60 -6.01
C LEU A 201 -21.34 11.74 -5.92
N VAL A 202 -20.87 12.97 -5.70
CA VAL A 202 -19.42 13.29 -5.68
C VAL A 202 -19.03 13.77 -4.28
N ASP A 203 -17.86 13.36 -3.84
CA ASP A 203 -17.20 13.75 -2.58
C ASP A 203 -18.15 13.68 -1.36
N ASN A 204 -18.36 14.77 -0.64
CA ASN A 204 -19.20 14.76 0.57
C ASN A 204 -20.66 14.33 0.32
N ALA A 205 -21.18 14.49 -0.91
CA ALA A 205 -22.51 14.00 -1.24
C ALA A 205 -22.62 12.46 -1.23
N MET A 206 -21.52 11.74 -1.37
CA MET A 206 -21.48 10.27 -1.29
C MET A 206 -21.99 9.78 0.06
N GLY A 207 -21.78 10.55 1.14
CA GLY A 207 -22.26 10.25 2.48
C GLY A 207 -23.78 10.05 2.53
N LEU A 208 -24.54 10.73 1.67
CA LEU A 208 -26.00 10.62 1.61
C LEU A 208 -26.47 9.20 1.24
N ALA A 209 -25.75 8.49 0.39
CA ALA A 209 -26.07 7.10 0.00
C ALA A 209 -25.29 6.07 0.84
N ARG A 210 -24.05 6.40 1.25
CA ARG A 210 -23.22 5.52 2.10
C ARG A 210 -23.85 5.19 3.44
N LYS A 211 -24.73 6.07 3.98
CA LYS A 211 -25.50 5.79 5.21
C LYS A 211 -26.40 4.55 5.13
N LEU A 212 -26.69 4.04 3.93
CA LEU A 212 -27.40 2.77 3.75
C LEU A 212 -26.53 1.55 4.08
N ARG A 213 -25.21 1.72 4.18
CA ARG A 213 -24.31 0.66 4.62
C ARG A 213 -24.41 0.55 6.15
N THR A 214 -24.71 -0.63 6.64
CA THR A 214 -24.56 -0.92 8.07
C THR A 214 -23.08 -0.89 8.44
N ALA A 215 -22.78 -0.39 9.63
CA ALA A 215 -21.40 -0.44 10.13
C ALA A 215 -20.92 -1.91 10.14
N PRO A 216 -19.69 -2.19 9.67
CA PRO A 216 -19.15 -3.56 9.66
C PRO A 216 -19.02 -4.06 11.11
N THR A 217 -19.46 -5.28 11.35
CA THR A 217 -19.22 -5.96 12.63
C THR A 217 -17.72 -6.26 12.80
N GLU A 218 -17.30 -6.63 14.00
CA GLU A 218 -15.93 -7.10 14.20
C GLU A 218 -15.62 -8.32 13.33
N ALA A 219 -16.57 -9.24 13.15
CA ALA A 219 -16.41 -10.40 12.27
C ALA A 219 -16.21 -9.99 10.80
N ASP A 220 -16.93 -8.99 10.31
CA ASP A 220 -16.76 -8.47 8.94
C ASP A 220 -15.38 -7.82 8.77
N ARG A 221 -14.93 -7.03 9.73
CA ARG A 221 -13.60 -6.40 9.71
C ARG A 221 -12.49 -7.46 9.76
N ARG A 222 -12.63 -8.49 10.60
CA ARG A 222 -11.71 -9.63 10.68
C ARG A 222 -11.61 -10.35 9.35
N ALA A 223 -12.75 -10.68 8.73
CA ALA A 223 -12.78 -11.34 7.42
C ALA A 223 -12.10 -10.48 6.34
N ALA A 224 -12.30 -9.14 6.39
CA ALA A 224 -11.62 -8.23 5.47
C ALA A 224 -10.09 -8.26 5.68
N PHE A 225 -9.61 -8.24 6.92
CA PHE A 225 -8.16 -8.34 7.17
C PHE A 225 -7.58 -9.69 6.76
N GLU A 226 -8.28 -10.81 7.03
CA GLU A 226 -7.83 -12.14 6.61
C GLU A 226 -7.69 -12.24 5.09
N GLU A 227 -8.66 -11.70 4.32
CA GLU A 227 -8.58 -11.69 2.87
C GLU A 227 -7.50 -10.72 2.36
N ALA A 228 -7.36 -9.53 2.95
CA ALA A 228 -6.29 -8.61 2.61
C ALA A 228 -4.89 -9.24 2.79
N PHE A 229 -4.65 -9.87 3.94
CA PHE A 229 -3.38 -10.56 4.18
C PHE A 229 -3.08 -11.65 3.15
N LYS A 230 -4.10 -12.38 2.74
CA LYS A 230 -3.97 -13.44 1.72
C LYS A 230 -3.59 -12.86 0.35
N VAL A 231 -4.26 -11.79 -0.06
CA VAL A 231 -4.00 -11.13 -1.36
C VAL A 231 -2.60 -10.49 -1.37
N GLU A 232 -2.27 -9.74 -0.33
CA GLU A 232 -0.99 -9.04 -0.24
C GLU A 232 0.20 -10.01 -0.14
N ALA A 233 0.05 -11.10 0.63
CA ALA A 233 1.05 -12.16 0.65
C ALA A 233 1.24 -12.80 -0.74
N ALA A 234 0.15 -13.01 -1.49
CA ALA A 234 0.19 -13.57 -2.84
C ALA A 234 0.78 -12.60 -3.88
N TYR A 235 0.72 -11.31 -3.64
CA TYR A 235 1.43 -10.29 -4.42
C TYR A 235 2.93 -10.22 -4.09
N GLY A 236 3.35 -10.71 -2.92
CA GLY A 236 4.76 -10.67 -2.52
C GLY A 236 5.09 -9.60 -1.48
N TRP A 237 4.09 -8.89 -0.96
CA TRP A 237 4.29 -7.95 0.12
C TRP A 237 4.56 -8.68 1.44
N THR A 238 5.58 -8.25 2.17
CA THR A 238 5.91 -8.76 3.51
C THR A 238 5.41 -7.83 4.61
N GLY A 239 5.12 -6.59 4.26
CA GLY A 239 4.64 -5.57 5.17
C GLY A 239 3.86 -4.47 4.48
N ILE A 240 3.03 -3.77 5.26
CA ILE A 240 2.14 -2.72 4.80
C ILE A 240 2.14 -1.59 5.82
N HIS A 241 2.29 -0.33 5.35
CA HIS A 241 1.93 0.83 6.15
C HIS A 241 0.45 1.14 5.91
N ALA A 242 -0.38 0.70 6.85
CA ALA A 242 -1.83 0.86 6.76
C ALA A 242 -2.24 2.27 7.15
N MET A 243 -2.87 2.98 6.21
CA MET A 243 -3.31 4.36 6.36
C MET A 243 -4.77 4.44 6.79
N SER A 244 -5.12 5.49 7.56
CA SER A 244 -6.48 5.79 8.03
C SER A 244 -7.11 4.62 8.81
N VAL A 245 -6.31 4.02 9.69
CA VAL A 245 -6.77 2.87 10.49
C VAL A 245 -7.73 3.35 11.56
N ASP A 246 -8.92 2.77 11.63
CA ASP A 246 -9.84 3.00 12.74
C ASP A 246 -9.21 2.55 14.06
N TRP A 247 -9.40 3.31 15.15
CA TRP A 247 -8.83 2.91 16.44
C TRP A 247 -9.28 1.52 16.91
N ALA A 248 -10.53 1.15 16.61
CA ALA A 248 -11.07 -0.18 16.91
C ALA A 248 -10.35 -1.32 16.18
N ASP A 249 -9.76 -1.04 15.02
CA ASP A 249 -9.03 -2.02 14.22
C ASP A 249 -7.60 -2.24 14.76
N VAL A 250 -7.04 -1.30 15.51
CA VAL A 250 -5.71 -1.47 16.14
C VAL A 250 -5.73 -2.67 17.09
N GLY A 251 -6.71 -2.72 18.00
CA GLY A 251 -6.85 -3.84 18.93
C GLY A 251 -7.19 -5.16 18.24
N LEU A 252 -8.00 -5.11 17.17
CA LEU A 252 -8.34 -6.28 16.37
C LEU A 252 -7.11 -6.87 15.67
N LEU A 253 -6.28 -6.04 15.03
CA LEU A 253 -5.04 -6.48 14.38
C LEU A 253 -4.04 -7.09 15.39
N GLU A 254 -3.91 -6.51 16.58
CA GLU A 254 -3.07 -7.06 17.65
C GLU A 254 -3.59 -8.41 18.16
N ALA A 255 -4.92 -8.58 18.26
CA ALA A 255 -5.54 -9.85 18.62
C ALA A 255 -5.32 -10.91 17.52
N MET A 256 -5.48 -10.53 16.24
CA MET A 256 -5.19 -11.42 15.12
C MET A 256 -3.72 -11.84 15.05
N ASP A 257 -2.78 -10.96 15.40
CA ASP A 257 -1.37 -11.31 15.51
C ASP A 257 -1.11 -12.31 16.64
N ALA A 258 -1.71 -12.11 17.80
CA ALA A 258 -1.61 -13.05 18.92
C ALA A 258 -2.20 -14.44 18.60
N GLU A 259 -3.20 -14.50 17.74
CA GLU A 259 -3.79 -15.73 17.22
C GLU A 259 -2.99 -16.37 16.07
N GLY A 260 -1.92 -15.70 15.58
CA GLY A 260 -1.15 -16.15 14.41
C GLY A 260 -1.87 -15.93 13.06
N LYS A 261 -2.88 -15.07 13.02
CA LYS A 261 -3.70 -14.76 11.84
C LYS A 261 -3.29 -13.46 11.11
N ALA A 262 -2.29 -12.75 11.59
CA ALA A 262 -1.68 -11.60 10.93
C ALA A 262 -0.30 -12.00 10.39
N PRO A 263 -0.21 -12.64 9.21
CA PRO A 263 1.05 -13.18 8.70
C PRO A 263 2.01 -12.11 8.21
N LEU A 264 1.52 -10.92 7.84
CA LEU A 264 2.32 -9.79 7.36
C LEU A 264 2.59 -8.76 8.45
N ARG A 265 3.59 -7.93 8.24
CA ARG A 265 3.84 -6.79 9.13
C ARG A 265 2.91 -5.64 8.81
N VAL A 266 2.36 -5.01 9.83
CA VAL A 266 1.50 -3.83 9.68
C VAL A 266 2.06 -2.67 10.49
N TYR A 267 2.22 -1.52 9.85
CA TYR A 267 2.54 -0.26 10.48
C TYR A 267 1.33 0.66 10.36
N ASN A 268 0.58 0.83 11.46
CA ASN A 268 -0.66 1.58 11.47
C ASN A 268 -0.42 3.09 11.59
N ALA A 269 -1.02 3.86 10.67
CA ALA A 269 -1.32 5.27 10.80
C ALA A 269 -2.82 5.41 11.12
N VAL A 270 -3.13 5.70 12.37
CA VAL A 270 -4.51 5.85 12.86
C VAL A 270 -5.13 7.10 12.25
N ASP A 271 -6.41 7.02 11.89
CA ASP A 271 -7.16 8.19 11.42
C ASP A 271 -7.08 9.33 12.45
N GLY A 272 -6.79 10.54 11.99
CA GLY A 272 -6.52 11.68 12.85
C GLY A 272 -7.68 12.03 13.80
N GLU A 273 -8.92 11.81 13.36
CA GLU A 273 -10.12 12.05 14.17
C GLU A 273 -10.26 11.05 15.31
N GLN A 274 -9.68 9.85 15.16
CA GLN A 274 -9.72 8.77 16.13
C GLN A 274 -8.40 8.61 16.93
N ALA A 275 -7.43 9.50 16.73
CA ALA A 275 -6.09 9.39 17.31
C ALA A 275 -5.99 9.71 18.81
N GLY A 276 -7.06 10.15 19.45
CA GLY A 276 -7.10 10.50 20.88
C GLY A 276 -6.43 9.48 21.78
N PRO A 277 -6.80 8.20 21.74
CA PRO A 277 -6.19 7.15 22.55
C PRO A 277 -4.70 6.93 22.24
N LEU A 278 -4.28 7.04 20.96
CA LEU A 278 -2.87 6.91 20.57
C LEU A 278 -2.02 8.04 21.15
N PHE A 279 -2.52 9.28 21.18
CA PHE A 279 -1.81 10.40 21.82
C PHE A 279 -1.59 10.18 23.31
N THR A 280 -2.49 9.45 23.97
CA THR A 280 -2.36 9.12 25.39
C THR A 280 -1.43 7.94 25.64
N ALA A 281 -1.52 6.90 24.82
CA ALA A 281 -0.73 5.67 24.98
C ALA A 281 0.70 5.81 24.43
N GLY A 282 0.94 6.71 23.48
CA GLY A 282 2.16 6.76 22.70
C GLY A 282 2.29 5.61 21.69
N PRO A 283 3.44 5.53 21.00
CA PRO A 283 3.73 4.44 20.07
C PRO A 283 3.66 3.07 20.74
N ARG A 284 3.05 2.08 20.07
CA ARG A 284 2.88 0.73 20.61
C ARG A 284 3.14 -0.35 19.54
N ALA A 285 3.42 -1.56 19.99
CA ALA A 285 3.57 -2.72 19.13
C ALA A 285 2.95 -3.95 19.80
N SER A 286 2.51 -4.91 18.99
CA SER A 286 2.12 -6.25 19.46
C SER A 286 3.32 -7.02 20.01
N ASN A 287 3.07 -8.09 20.76
CA ASN A 287 4.13 -8.89 21.38
C ASN A 287 5.12 -9.50 20.37
N SER A 288 4.67 -9.83 19.16
CA SER A 288 5.53 -10.33 18.08
C SER A 288 6.33 -9.22 17.38
N GLY A 289 5.96 -7.95 17.56
CA GLY A 289 6.48 -6.80 16.82
C GLY A 289 5.98 -6.71 15.38
N ARG A 290 5.05 -7.57 14.94
CA ARG A 290 4.50 -7.52 13.58
C ARG A 290 3.56 -6.33 13.39
N ILE A 291 2.70 -6.07 14.36
CA ILE A 291 1.76 -4.94 14.33
C ILE A 291 2.36 -3.79 15.13
N THR A 292 2.61 -2.67 14.49
CA THR A 292 3.13 -1.45 15.12
C THR A 292 2.16 -0.30 14.84
N THR A 293 1.78 0.44 15.87
CA THR A 293 0.93 1.63 15.76
C THR A 293 1.71 2.83 16.28
N ARG A 294 2.17 3.69 15.37
CA ARG A 294 3.08 4.79 15.68
C ARG A 294 2.84 6.05 14.86
N ALA A 295 1.84 6.06 14.01
CA ALA A 295 1.54 7.18 13.13
C ALA A 295 0.06 7.57 13.20
N ILE A 296 -0.23 8.80 12.75
CA ILE A 296 -1.58 9.27 12.44
C ILE A 296 -1.66 9.68 10.99
N LYS A 297 -2.84 9.54 10.36
CA LYS A 297 -3.15 10.03 9.02
C LYS A 297 -4.01 11.27 9.09
N LEU A 298 -3.57 12.34 8.39
CA LEU A 298 -4.28 13.59 8.22
C LEU A 298 -4.52 13.86 6.72
N TYR A 299 -5.42 14.80 6.41
CA TYR A 299 -5.79 15.13 5.05
C TYR A 299 -5.79 16.65 4.85
N GLU A 300 -4.96 17.15 3.93
CA GLU A 300 -4.96 18.56 3.56
C GLU A 300 -5.95 18.85 2.43
N ASP A 301 -5.94 18.04 1.36
CA ASP A 301 -6.74 18.28 0.17
C ASP A 301 -7.37 17.02 -0.39
N GLY A 302 -7.95 17.10 -1.59
CA GLY A 302 -8.53 15.98 -2.32
C GLY A 302 -7.65 15.48 -3.46
N ALA A 303 -8.23 14.69 -4.37
CA ALA A 303 -7.51 14.07 -5.50
C ALA A 303 -7.47 14.94 -6.75
N LEU A 304 -6.42 14.73 -7.59
CA LEU A 304 -6.23 15.46 -8.85
C LEU A 304 -7.34 15.13 -9.87
N GLY A 305 -7.67 13.87 -10.02
CA GLY A 305 -8.66 13.40 -11.01
C GLY A 305 -10.04 14.00 -10.83
N SER A 306 -10.52 14.15 -9.59
CA SER A 306 -11.80 14.76 -9.24
C SER A 306 -11.74 16.29 -9.09
N ARG A 307 -10.58 16.93 -9.34
CA ARG A 307 -10.30 18.35 -9.15
C ARG A 307 -10.45 18.81 -7.70
N GLY A 308 -10.19 17.90 -6.75
CA GLY A 308 -10.17 18.19 -5.32
C GLY A 308 -8.79 18.60 -4.79
N ALA A 309 -7.71 18.29 -5.50
CA ALA A 309 -6.35 18.67 -5.10
C ALA A 309 -6.20 20.20 -5.07
N ALA A 310 -5.64 20.73 -3.97
CA ALA A 310 -5.53 22.17 -3.76
C ALA A 310 -4.35 22.75 -4.56
N LEU A 311 -4.67 23.59 -5.54
CA LEU A 311 -3.71 24.23 -6.44
C LEU A 311 -3.58 25.73 -6.17
N PHE A 312 -2.40 26.32 -6.43
CA PHE A 312 -2.22 27.78 -6.41
C PHE A 312 -2.93 28.47 -7.56
N ALA A 313 -2.94 27.85 -8.74
CA ALA A 313 -3.65 28.35 -9.91
C ALA A 313 -4.84 27.45 -10.24
N PRO A 314 -5.90 27.96 -10.87
CA PRO A 314 -7.04 27.16 -11.27
C PRO A 314 -6.66 25.94 -12.13
N TYR A 315 -7.50 24.93 -12.12
CA TYR A 315 -7.39 23.80 -13.05
C TYR A 315 -7.45 24.32 -14.49
N SER A 316 -6.60 23.78 -15.37
CA SER A 316 -6.56 24.23 -16.77
C SER A 316 -7.84 23.88 -17.53
N ASP A 317 -8.49 22.81 -17.16
CA ASP A 317 -9.76 22.35 -17.72
C ASP A 317 -11.00 22.72 -16.87
N ALA A 318 -10.82 23.48 -15.79
CA ALA A 318 -11.88 24.01 -14.93
C ALA A 318 -11.40 25.31 -14.25
N PRO A 319 -11.44 26.45 -14.98
CA PRO A 319 -10.84 27.71 -14.51
C PRO A 319 -11.57 28.39 -13.36
N ASP A 320 -12.69 27.86 -12.94
CA ASP A 320 -13.51 28.32 -11.82
C ASP A 320 -13.15 27.68 -10.47
N THR A 321 -12.23 26.70 -10.45
CA THR A 321 -11.82 26.03 -9.22
C THR A 321 -10.31 25.86 -9.08
N THR A 322 -9.82 25.96 -7.83
CA THR A 322 -8.45 25.66 -7.42
C THR A 322 -8.38 24.44 -6.50
N GLY A 323 -9.42 23.60 -6.48
CA GLY A 323 -9.53 22.47 -5.57
C GLY A 323 -10.03 22.85 -4.17
N LEU A 324 -9.89 21.90 -3.24
CA LEU A 324 -10.46 21.98 -1.89
C LEU A 324 -9.39 21.77 -0.84
N VAL A 325 -9.39 22.60 0.21
CA VAL A 325 -8.72 22.29 1.48
C VAL A 325 -9.73 21.53 2.35
N ARG A 326 -9.39 20.31 2.77
CA ARG A 326 -10.31 19.43 3.52
C ARG A 326 -10.32 19.70 5.01
N SER A 327 -9.15 19.97 5.57
CA SER A 327 -9.00 20.22 7.01
C SER A 327 -8.59 21.65 7.29
N PRO A 328 -9.26 22.35 8.21
CA PRO A 328 -8.81 23.66 8.65
C PRO A 328 -7.37 23.60 9.17
N PRO A 329 -6.47 24.55 8.82
CA PRO A 329 -5.07 24.54 9.26
C PRO A 329 -4.92 24.46 10.79
N GLU A 330 -5.82 25.07 11.54
CA GLU A 330 -5.79 25.06 13.00
C GLU A 330 -6.06 23.63 13.56
N THR A 331 -7.01 22.90 12.97
CA THR A 331 -7.27 21.51 13.36
C THR A 331 -6.04 20.63 13.13
N MET A 332 -5.38 20.79 12.00
CA MET A 332 -4.15 20.04 11.69
C MET A 332 -3.01 20.45 12.63
N ARG A 333 -2.83 21.75 12.91
CA ARG A 333 -1.81 22.26 13.84
C ARG A 333 -1.94 21.64 15.23
N VAL A 334 -3.18 21.57 15.76
CA VAL A 334 -3.46 20.94 17.07
C VAL A 334 -3.14 19.44 17.05
N ALA A 335 -3.55 18.71 16.01
CA ALA A 335 -3.26 17.28 15.88
C ALA A 335 -1.75 17.02 15.78
N MET A 336 -1.03 17.81 14.98
CA MET A 336 0.42 17.73 14.79
C MET A 336 1.18 18.04 16.11
N ALA A 337 0.78 19.06 16.84
CA ALA A 337 1.38 19.39 18.13
C ALA A 337 1.22 18.24 19.16
N ARG A 338 0.04 17.62 19.21
CA ARG A 338 -0.21 16.44 20.06
C ARG A 338 0.61 15.24 19.62
N ALA A 339 0.69 14.97 18.32
CA ALA A 339 1.51 13.89 17.75
C ALA A 339 2.99 14.08 18.12
N LYS A 340 3.53 15.31 17.95
CA LYS A 340 4.90 15.65 18.32
C LYS A 340 5.15 15.39 19.81
N ALA A 341 4.27 15.87 20.68
CA ALA A 341 4.41 15.68 22.14
C ALA A 341 4.40 14.20 22.54
N ALA A 342 3.67 13.36 21.83
CA ALA A 342 3.59 11.92 22.05
C ALA A 342 4.65 11.09 21.30
N GLY A 343 5.55 11.69 20.53
CA GLY A 343 6.56 10.98 19.73
C GLY A 343 5.98 10.18 18.57
N ILE A 344 4.86 10.65 18.02
CA ILE A 344 4.09 9.98 16.96
C ILE A 344 4.41 10.62 15.60
N GLN A 345 4.58 9.78 14.60
CA GLN A 345 4.75 10.20 13.20
C GLN A 345 3.42 10.76 12.66
N VAL A 346 3.51 11.78 11.84
CA VAL A 346 2.36 12.29 11.08
C VAL A 346 2.54 11.95 9.62
N ALA A 347 1.50 11.39 9.00
CA ALA A 347 1.37 11.12 7.59
C ALA A 347 0.22 12.00 7.06
N THR A 348 0.54 13.04 6.29
CA THR A 348 -0.47 13.97 5.80
C THR A 348 -0.66 13.82 4.30
N HIS A 349 -1.89 13.51 3.87
CA HIS A 349 -2.27 13.53 2.47
C HIS A 349 -2.17 14.95 1.91
N ALA A 350 -1.39 15.14 0.86
CA ALA A 350 -1.35 16.36 0.06
C ALA A 350 -0.96 16.06 -1.38
N ILE A 351 -1.88 16.32 -2.30
CA ILE A 351 -1.73 16.05 -3.73
C ILE A 351 -1.37 17.33 -4.50
N GLY A 352 -2.13 18.41 -4.31
CA GLY A 352 -1.94 19.67 -5.02
C GLY A 352 -0.70 20.44 -4.57
N ASP A 353 -0.21 21.31 -5.43
CA ASP A 353 0.99 22.12 -5.15
C ASP A 353 0.78 23.11 -4.00
N ARG A 354 -0.42 23.65 -3.84
CA ARG A 354 -0.80 24.46 -2.68
C ARG A 354 -0.93 23.58 -1.43
N GLY A 355 -1.56 22.40 -1.55
CA GLY A 355 -1.69 21.45 -0.44
C GLY A 355 -0.33 21.05 0.13
N ASN A 356 0.62 20.67 -0.75
CA ASN A 356 1.99 20.35 -0.34
C ASN A 356 2.69 21.52 0.36
N ALA A 357 2.57 22.73 -0.18
CA ALA A 357 3.17 23.92 0.43
C ALA A 357 2.59 24.21 1.82
N ASN A 358 1.27 24.12 2.00
CA ASN A 358 0.60 24.32 3.28
C ASN A 358 1.09 23.30 4.34
N VAL A 359 1.21 22.02 3.96
CA VAL A 359 1.70 20.99 4.89
C VAL A 359 3.17 21.24 5.26
N LEU A 360 4.01 21.64 4.30
CA LEU A 360 5.40 21.99 4.60
C LEU A 360 5.51 23.19 5.55
N ASP A 361 4.61 24.19 5.42
CA ASP A 361 4.55 25.32 6.35
C ASP A 361 4.19 24.86 7.77
N LEU A 362 3.14 24.02 7.90
CA LEU A 362 2.72 23.44 9.19
C LEU A 362 3.84 22.58 9.80
N TYR A 363 4.55 21.80 9.01
CA TYR A 363 5.66 20.97 9.50
C TYR A 363 6.84 21.81 9.95
N ALA A 364 7.14 22.91 9.25
CA ALA A 364 8.16 23.88 9.65
C ALA A 364 7.82 24.54 11.00
N GLU A 365 6.57 24.95 11.21
CA GLU A 365 6.08 25.48 12.49
C GLU A 365 6.29 24.46 13.64
N GLN A 366 6.10 23.18 13.39
CA GLN A 366 6.25 22.14 14.41
C GLN A 366 7.71 21.77 14.70
N GLY A 367 8.62 21.85 13.73
CA GLY A 367 10.03 21.49 13.91
C GLY A 367 10.23 20.02 14.32
N ALA A 368 9.60 19.07 13.63
CA ALA A 368 9.55 17.65 14.00
C ALA A 368 10.44 16.75 13.13
N SER A 369 11.58 17.24 12.65
CA SER A 369 12.45 16.58 11.67
C SER A 369 12.91 15.18 12.07
N ASN A 370 13.09 14.91 13.38
CA ASN A 370 13.51 13.62 13.91
C ASN A 370 12.35 12.60 14.04
N LEU A 371 11.10 13.02 13.81
CA LEU A 371 9.92 12.14 13.83
C LEU A 371 9.59 11.54 12.48
N ARG A 372 10.38 11.81 11.45
CA ARG A 372 10.23 11.27 10.09
C ARG A 372 8.83 11.48 9.53
N TRP A 373 8.26 12.66 9.77
CA TRP A 373 6.92 12.99 9.26
C TRP A 373 6.89 12.92 7.74
N ARG A 374 5.74 12.53 7.19
CA ARG A 374 5.61 12.21 5.79
C ARG A 374 4.51 13.05 5.16
N ILE A 375 4.70 13.41 3.89
CA ILE A 375 3.61 13.88 3.03
C ILE A 375 3.24 12.71 2.10
N GLU A 376 2.00 12.26 2.23
CA GLU A 376 1.46 11.19 1.40
C GLU A 376 1.05 11.76 0.05
N HIS A 377 1.33 11.01 -0.98
CA HIS A 377 1.19 11.31 -2.38
C HIS A 377 2.26 12.28 -2.89
N SER A 378 2.46 13.47 -2.31
CA SER A 378 3.45 14.48 -2.79
C SER A 378 3.41 14.59 -4.32
N GLN A 379 2.19 14.62 -4.88
CA GLN A 379 1.94 14.25 -6.27
C GLN A 379 2.28 15.40 -7.22
N ILE A 380 1.86 16.61 -6.83
CA ILE A 380 2.18 17.86 -7.55
C ILE A 380 2.91 18.78 -6.58
N VAL A 381 4.19 19.00 -6.81
CA VAL A 381 5.04 19.80 -5.93
C VAL A 381 5.76 20.84 -6.78
N ARG A 382 5.63 22.13 -6.42
CA ARG A 382 6.38 23.17 -7.14
C ARG A 382 7.88 22.88 -7.02
N PRO A 383 8.68 23.02 -8.09
CA PRO A 383 10.12 22.81 -8.03
C PRO A 383 10.81 23.59 -6.91
N ALA A 384 10.30 24.79 -6.58
CA ALA A 384 10.82 25.62 -5.48
C ALA A 384 10.56 25.03 -4.08
N ASP A 385 9.55 24.15 -3.92
CA ASP A 385 9.22 23.53 -2.63
C ASP A 385 9.93 22.19 -2.42
N ILE A 386 10.46 21.55 -3.46
CA ILE A 386 11.19 20.27 -3.36
C ILE A 386 12.34 20.32 -2.33
N PRO A 387 13.22 21.35 -2.32
CA PRO A 387 14.30 21.42 -1.33
C PRO A 387 13.80 21.52 0.12
N ARG A 388 12.59 22.00 0.34
CA ARG A 388 12.00 22.16 1.68
C ARG A 388 11.76 20.80 2.36
N PHE A 389 11.42 19.76 1.59
CA PHE A 389 11.30 18.39 2.14
C PHE A 389 12.61 17.96 2.81
N ALA A 390 13.73 18.08 2.11
CA ALA A 390 15.04 17.71 2.67
C ALA A 390 15.43 18.60 3.87
N MET A 391 15.23 19.91 3.78
CA MET A 391 15.53 20.86 4.86
C MET A 391 14.74 20.57 6.14
N LEU A 392 13.50 20.13 6.01
CA LEU A 392 12.60 19.84 7.12
C LEU A 392 12.67 18.37 7.57
N GLY A 393 13.44 17.52 6.87
CA GLY A 393 13.49 16.08 7.13
C GLY A 393 12.18 15.36 6.84
N VAL A 394 11.39 15.88 5.89
CA VAL A 394 10.10 15.32 5.48
C VAL A 394 10.30 14.22 4.46
N THR A 395 9.62 13.09 4.65
CA THR A 395 9.61 11.99 3.69
C THR A 395 8.50 12.21 2.65
N ALA A 396 8.81 12.09 1.37
CA ALA A 396 7.82 12.00 0.30
C ALA A 396 7.35 10.55 0.15
N SER A 397 6.08 10.28 0.40
CA SER A 397 5.47 8.95 0.26
C SER A 397 4.65 8.92 -1.02
N MET A 398 5.18 8.30 -2.06
CA MET A 398 4.66 8.42 -3.42
C MET A 398 4.19 7.06 -3.94
N GLN A 399 3.22 7.10 -4.87
CA GLN A 399 2.65 5.91 -5.50
C GLN A 399 2.98 5.95 -7.00
N PRO A 400 3.92 5.10 -7.45
CA PRO A 400 4.31 5.08 -8.86
C PRO A 400 3.16 4.76 -9.83
N SER A 401 2.22 3.89 -9.43
CA SER A 401 1.03 3.56 -10.24
C SER A 401 0.14 4.77 -10.50
N HIS A 402 0.02 5.72 -9.57
CA HIS A 402 -0.71 6.97 -9.81
C HIS A 402 -0.16 7.73 -11.01
N ALA A 403 1.17 7.81 -11.17
CA ALA A 403 1.75 8.49 -12.31
C ALA A 403 1.40 7.86 -13.65
N ILE A 404 1.24 6.54 -13.71
CA ILE A 404 0.89 5.85 -14.96
C ILE A 404 -0.62 5.74 -15.20
N GLY A 405 -1.43 5.90 -14.15
CA GLY A 405 -2.88 6.05 -14.26
C GLY A 405 -3.27 7.48 -14.64
N ASP A 406 -2.68 8.45 -13.99
CA ASP A 406 -3.03 9.87 -14.13
C ASP A 406 -2.49 10.52 -15.40
N LEU A 407 -1.52 9.91 -16.09
CA LEU A 407 -0.94 10.43 -17.33
C LEU A 407 -2.01 10.71 -18.42
N HIS A 408 -3.17 10.05 -18.32
CA HIS A 408 -4.28 10.23 -19.25
C HIS A 408 -5.12 11.48 -19.01
N PHE A 409 -5.02 12.10 -17.81
CA PHE A 409 -5.81 13.29 -17.49
C PHE A 409 -5.01 14.41 -16.80
N ALA A 410 -3.89 14.11 -16.15
CA ALA A 410 -3.12 15.12 -15.43
C ALA A 410 -2.66 16.29 -16.32
N PRO A 411 -2.24 16.08 -17.60
CA PRO A 411 -1.92 17.19 -18.48
C PRO A 411 -3.10 18.15 -18.72
N ALA A 412 -4.31 17.63 -18.88
CA ALA A 412 -5.50 18.44 -19.03
C ALA A 412 -5.86 19.20 -17.75
N ARG A 413 -5.65 18.58 -16.56
CA ARG A 413 -5.91 19.21 -15.25
C ARG A 413 -4.96 20.34 -14.95
N LEU A 414 -3.66 20.15 -15.23
CA LEU A 414 -2.58 21.02 -14.79
C LEU A 414 -2.15 22.03 -15.85
N GLY A 415 -2.23 21.64 -17.13
CA GLY A 415 -1.50 22.30 -18.20
C GLY A 415 0.01 21.99 -18.12
N GLU A 416 0.70 22.11 -19.24
CA GLU A 416 2.08 21.65 -19.44
C GLU A 416 3.08 22.26 -18.44
N ALA A 417 2.98 23.54 -18.16
CA ALA A 417 3.92 24.25 -17.28
C ALA A 417 3.96 23.69 -15.83
N ARG A 418 2.89 23.07 -15.35
CA ARG A 418 2.82 22.47 -13.99
C ARG A 418 3.21 21.01 -13.95
N LEU A 419 3.37 20.35 -15.10
CA LEU A 419 3.81 18.96 -15.17
C LEU A 419 5.25 18.76 -14.68
N ALA A 420 6.09 19.79 -14.72
CA ALA A 420 7.45 19.73 -14.19
C ALA A 420 7.54 19.34 -12.70
N GLY A 421 6.49 19.67 -11.92
CA GLY A 421 6.38 19.28 -10.52
C GLY A 421 5.53 18.03 -10.27
N ALA A 422 5.02 17.40 -11.33
CA ALA A 422 4.11 16.25 -11.23
C ALA A 422 4.88 14.94 -11.12
N TYR A 423 4.66 14.20 -10.02
CA TYR A 423 5.30 12.89 -9.78
C TYR A 423 6.83 13.00 -9.93
N ALA A 424 7.43 14.04 -9.33
CA ALA A 424 8.83 14.44 -9.53
C ALA A 424 9.79 13.69 -8.60
N TRP A 425 9.62 12.37 -8.48
CA TRP A 425 10.39 11.53 -7.55
C TRP A 425 11.90 11.55 -7.80
N LYS A 426 12.36 11.68 -9.07
CA LYS A 426 13.79 11.77 -9.36
C LYS A 426 14.40 13.08 -8.88
N ASP A 427 13.66 14.18 -9.01
CA ASP A 427 14.11 15.49 -8.52
C ASP A 427 14.05 15.54 -6.98
N MET A 428 13.07 14.87 -6.36
CA MET A 428 13.06 14.66 -4.91
C MET A 428 14.35 13.96 -4.44
N LEU A 429 14.72 12.84 -5.08
CA LEU A 429 15.95 12.11 -4.74
C LEU A 429 17.21 12.96 -4.96
N LYS A 430 17.31 13.71 -6.07
CA LYS A 430 18.43 14.63 -6.34
C LYS A 430 18.55 15.74 -5.29
N ALA A 431 17.42 16.20 -4.75
CA ALA A 431 17.38 17.20 -3.68
C ALA A 431 17.69 16.61 -2.28
N GLY A 432 17.99 15.32 -2.19
CA GLY A 432 18.28 14.64 -0.91
C GLY A 432 17.04 14.29 -0.10
N VAL A 433 15.86 14.33 -0.70
CA VAL A 433 14.61 13.91 -0.05
C VAL A 433 14.55 12.39 0.01
N ARG A 434 14.15 11.85 1.15
CA ARG A 434 13.79 10.43 1.22
C ARG A 434 12.43 10.19 0.57
N VAL A 435 12.40 9.23 -0.33
CA VAL A 435 11.19 8.85 -1.05
C VAL A 435 10.87 7.39 -0.70
N VAL A 436 9.64 7.13 -0.31
CA VAL A 436 9.12 5.77 -0.09
C VAL A 436 8.02 5.46 -1.09
N GLY A 437 7.89 4.20 -1.49
CA GLY A 437 6.91 3.74 -2.47
C GLY A 437 5.78 2.94 -1.82
N GLY A 438 4.57 3.21 -2.23
CA GLY A 438 3.38 2.44 -1.87
C GLY A 438 2.41 2.36 -3.04
N SER A 439 1.32 1.62 -2.90
CA SER A 439 0.33 1.43 -3.95
C SER A 439 -0.92 2.29 -3.79
N ASP A 440 -1.22 2.68 -2.57
CA ASP A 440 -2.53 3.23 -2.19
C ASP A 440 -3.71 2.26 -2.44
N ALA A 441 -3.41 0.94 -2.47
CA ALA A 441 -4.48 -0.05 -2.61
C ALA A 441 -5.53 0.11 -1.49
N PRO A 442 -6.83 0.02 -1.82
CA PRO A 442 -7.45 -0.46 -3.04
C PRO A 442 -7.81 0.64 -4.05
N VAL A 443 -7.21 1.86 -3.98
CA VAL A 443 -7.35 2.87 -5.03
C VAL A 443 -6.72 2.32 -6.31
N GLU A 444 -5.50 1.82 -6.18
CA GLU A 444 -4.81 1.07 -7.21
C GLU A 444 -4.92 -0.45 -6.96
N ARG A 445 -4.39 -1.23 -7.90
CA ARG A 445 -4.44 -2.69 -7.82
C ARG A 445 -3.70 -3.26 -6.61
N GLY A 446 -2.56 -2.66 -6.23
CA GLY A 446 -1.72 -3.11 -5.13
C GLY A 446 -0.66 -4.14 -5.51
N ASP A 447 -0.38 -4.35 -6.79
CA ASP A 447 0.62 -5.30 -7.27
C ASP A 447 2.02 -4.64 -7.27
N PRO A 448 3.00 -5.12 -6.47
CA PRO A 448 4.34 -4.53 -6.41
C PRO A 448 5.08 -4.52 -7.73
N LEU A 449 4.75 -5.42 -8.65
CA LEU A 449 5.36 -5.45 -9.97
C LEU A 449 4.88 -4.30 -10.84
N ILE A 450 3.63 -3.85 -10.67
CA ILE A 450 3.11 -2.65 -11.33
C ILE A 450 3.77 -1.42 -10.73
N GLU A 451 3.89 -1.34 -9.41
CA GLU A 451 4.56 -0.22 -8.74
C GLU A 451 6.02 -0.09 -9.18
N PHE A 452 6.75 -1.20 -9.19
CA PHE A 452 8.15 -1.21 -9.64
C PHE A 452 8.28 -0.82 -11.11
N TYR A 453 7.41 -1.38 -11.98
CA TYR A 453 7.35 -1.02 -13.39
C TYR A 453 7.08 0.47 -13.59
N ALA A 454 6.08 1.00 -12.91
CA ALA A 454 5.71 2.40 -13.01
C ALA A 454 6.87 3.33 -12.62
N ALA A 455 7.62 2.98 -11.56
CA ALA A 455 8.77 3.75 -11.11
C ALA A 455 9.91 3.78 -12.15
N VAL A 456 10.17 2.67 -12.85
CA VAL A 456 11.29 2.56 -13.81
C VAL A 456 10.90 2.88 -15.26
N ALA A 457 9.67 2.60 -15.67
CA ALA A 457 9.21 2.78 -17.04
C ALA A 457 8.50 4.13 -17.25
N ARG A 458 7.73 4.61 -16.25
CA ARG A 458 6.89 5.81 -16.33
C ARG A 458 5.95 5.78 -17.55
N LYS A 459 5.37 4.60 -17.80
CA LYS A 459 4.44 4.29 -18.88
C LYS A 459 3.27 3.52 -18.32
N ASP A 460 2.10 3.65 -18.92
CA ASP A 460 0.99 2.76 -18.56
C ASP A 460 1.27 1.29 -18.95
N LEU A 461 0.38 0.39 -18.56
CA LEU A 461 0.55 -1.04 -18.80
C LEU A 461 0.45 -1.43 -20.28
N SER A 462 0.00 -0.53 -21.16
CA SER A 462 0.02 -0.69 -22.62
C SER A 462 1.33 -0.23 -23.25
N GLY A 463 2.20 0.43 -22.47
CA GLY A 463 3.46 1.02 -22.93
C GLY A 463 3.34 2.48 -23.38
N PHE A 464 2.18 3.11 -23.23
CA PHE A 464 1.97 4.51 -23.55
C PHE A 464 2.54 5.42 -22.45
N SER A 465 3.23 6.51 -22.82
CA SER A 465 3.82 7.48 -21.89
C SER A 465 3.32 8.92 -22.07
N GLY A 466 2.54 9.20 -23.13
CA GLY A 466 2.27 10.59 -23.52
C GLY A 466 3.51 11.32 -24.05
N PRO A 467 3.37 12.45 -24.73
CA PRO A 467 4.48 13.19 -25.30
C PRO A 467 5.36 13.87 -24.23
N ASP A 468 4.79 14.40 -23.15
CA ASP A 468 5.46 15.28 -22.19
C ASP A 468 5.38 14.78 -20.73
N TRP A 469 5.38 13.46 -20.53
CA TRP A 469 5.24 12.85 -19.19
C TRP A 469 6.58 12.76 -18.43
N HIS A 470 7.52 13.67 -18.70
CA HIS A 470 8.80 13.81 -18.01
C HIS A 470 9.55 12.47 -17.82
N PRO A 471 10.07 11.84 -18.90
CA PRO A 471 10.80 10.57 -18.80
C PRO A 471 12.10 10.67 -18.00
N ASP A 472 12.61 11.88 -17.76
CA ASP A 472 13.75 12.19 -16.89
C ASP A 472 13.46 11.91 -15.41
N GLN A 473 12.19 11.79 -15.03
CA GLN A 473 11.78 11.42 -13.68
C GLN A 473 11.80 9.89 -13.44
N LYS A 474 12.14 9.07 -14.43
CA LYS A 474 12.33 7.62 -14.25
C LYS A 474 13.39 7.33 -13.19
N LEU A 475 13.13 6.33 -12.37
CA LEU A 475 14.10 5.81 -11.43
C LEU A 475 14.97 4.71 -12.09
N SER A 476 16.21 4.59 -11.65
CA SER A 476 16.98 3.37 -11.86
C SER A 476 16.35 2.21 -11.06
N ARG A 477 16.63 0.98 -11.46
CA ARG A 477 16.10 -0.21 -10.76
C ARG A 477 16.57 -0.28 -9.30
N ALA A 478 17.81 0.13 -9.04
CA ALA A 478 18.33 0.20 -7.67
C ALA A 478 17.60 1.25 -6.82
N GLU A 479 17.27 2.41 -7.38
CA GLU A 479 16.45 3.41 -6.70
C GLU A 479 15.03 2.89 -6.46
N ALA A 480 14.40 2.28 -7.47
CA ALA A 480 13.07 1.71 -7.35
C ALA A 480 13.00 0.58 -6.30
N LEU A 481 14.02 -0.30 -6.24
CA LEU A 481 14.09 -1.34 -5.21
C LEU A 481 14.09 -0.74 -3.80
N LYS A 482 14.84 0.33 -3.58
CA LYS A 482 14.91 1.00 -2.26
C LYS A 482 13.58 1.56 -1.82
N LEU A 483 12.73 2.06 -2.73
CA LEU A 483 11.42 2.61 -2.38
C LEU A 483 10.59 1.63 -1.55
N PHE A 484 10.62 0.34 -1.94
CA PHE A 484 9.78 -0.72 -1.37
C PHE A 484 10.52 -1.58 -0.36
N THR A 485 11.79 -1.32 -0.09
CA THR A 485 12.62 -2.12 0.83
C THR A 485 13.26 -1.24 1.92
N SER A 486 14.47 -0.75 1.72
CA SER A 486 15.23 -0.02 2.75
C SER A 486 14.58 1.32 3.15
N GLU A 487 14.01 2.07 2.21
CA GLU A 487 13.36 3.34 2.53
C GLU A 487 12.01 3.11 3.25
N ALA A 488 11.25 2.09 2.87
CA ALA A 488 10.04 1.70 3.58
C ALA A 488 10.35 1.22 5.02
N ALA A 489 11.44 0.44 5.21
CA ALA A 489 11.89 0.04 6.53
C ALA A 489 12.30 1.26 7.39
N TRP A 490 13.03 2.20 6.79
CA TRP A 490 13.40 3.44 7.48
C TRP A 490 12.18 4.27 7.88
N ALA A 491 11.20 4.41 7.01
CA ALA A 491 10.02 5.23 7.26
C ALA A 491 9.19 4.74 8.46
N ARG A 492 9.26 3.44 8.79
CA ARG A 492 8.62 2.84 9.98
C ARG A 492 9.57 2.65 11.17
N PHE A 493 10.79 3.20 11.14
CA PHE A 493 11.81 3.08 12.19
C PHE A 493 12.33 1.64 12.40
N ALA A 494 12.42 0.86 11.35
CA ALA A 494 12.82 -0.56 11.40
C ALA A 494 14.04 -0.89 10.50
N GLU A 495 14.82 0.09 10.08
CA GLU A 495 15.96 -0.08 9.15
C GLU A 495 17.06 -0.98 9.68
N ASN A 496 17.18 -1.10 11.01
CA ASN A 496 18.15 -2.00 11.65
C ASN A 496 17.70 -3.47 11.62
N GLU A 497 16.41 -3.71 11.37
CA GLU A 497 15.79 -5.03 11.44
C GLU A 497 15.33 -5.53 10.07
N LEU A 498 15.03 -4.63 9.13
CA LEU A 498 14.36 -4.92 7.86
C LEU A 498 15.01 -4.18 6.68
N GLY A 499 14.53 -4.44 5.48
CA GLY A 499 14.79 -3.66 4.27
C GLY A 499 16.03 -4.08 3.47
N THR A 500 16.86 -4.99 3.99
CA THR A 500 18.02 -5.57 3.28
C THR A 500 18.22 -7.02 3.69
N ILE A 501 18.92 -7.82 2.85
CA ILE A 501 19.32 -9.19 3.19
C ILE A 501 20.72 -9.15 3.79
N GLU A 502 20.79 -8.97 5.10
CA GLU A 502 22.02 -8.92 5.88
C GLU A 502 21.91 -9.84 7.09
N VAL A 503 23.05 -10.44 7.47
CA VAL A 503 23.13 -11.31 8.65
C VAL A 503 22.67 -10.55 9.90
N GLY A 504 21.80 -11.18 10.68
CA GLY A 504 21.21 -10.62 11.90
C GLY A 504 19.85 -9.95 11.69
N LYS A 505 19.51 -9.49 10.49
CA LYS A 505 18.20 -8.91 10.18
C LYS A 505 17.11 -9.98 10.15
N ILE A 506 15.89 -9.56 10.32
CA ILE A 506 14.72 -10.42 10.21
C ILE A 506 14.59 -10.91 8.77
N ALA A 507 14.27 -12.19 8.61
CA ALA A 507 14.14 -12.82 7.30
C ALA A 507 12.76 -12.53 6.69
N ASP A 508 12.57 -11.29 6.23
CA ASP A 508 11.47 -10.90 5.37
C ASP A 508 12.00 -10.86 3.94
N LEU A 509 11.41 -11.69 3.06
CA LEU A 509 11.92 -11.92 1.72
C LEU A 509 10.78 -12.05 0.71
N SER A 510 10.98 -11.46 -0.48
CA SER A 510 10.05 -11.51 -1.61
C SER A 510 10.74 -12.09 -2.85
N ALA A 511 10.17 -13.11 -3.46
CA ALA A 511 10.70 -13.65 -4.71
C ALA A 511 9.68 -13.53 -5.84
N PHE A 512 10.17 -13.12 -7.01
CA PHE A 512 9.35 -12.93 -8.20
C PHE A 512 9.84 -13.81 -9.36
N SER A 513 8.89 -14.25 -10.20
CA SER A 513 9.19 -15.06 -11.39
C SER A 513 9.95 -14.30 -12.48
N VAL A 514 10.03 -12.99 -12.36
CA VAL A 514 10.76 -12.06 -13.23
C VAL A 514 11.90 -11.44 -12.44
N ASP A 515 13.06 -11.31 -13.06
CA ASP A 515 14.19 -10.60 -12.46
C ASP A 515 14.01 -9.09 -12.66
N LEU A 516 13.61 -8.40 -11.61
CA LEU A 516 13.35 -6.95 -11.62
C LEU A 516 14.57 -6.12 -12.01
N MET A 517 15.78 -6.65 -11.78
CA MET A 517 17.01 -5.90 -12.02
C MET A 517 17.49 -6.00 -13.46
N THR A 518 17.10 -7.04 -14.21
CA THR A 518 17.64 -7.31 -15.56
C THR A 518 16.59 -7.50 -16.65
N ALA A 519 15.34 -7.87 -16.31
CA ALA A 519 14.30 -8.13 -17.30
C ALA A 519 13.93 -6.88 -18.13
N PRO A 520 13.47 -7.01 -19.38
CA PRO A 520 12.89 -5.91 -20.13
C PRO A 520 11.75 -5.24 -19.34
N GLU A 521 11.65 -3.91 -19.38
CA GLU A 521 10.63 -3.16 -18.61
C GLU A 521 9.22 -3.73 -18.80
N GLY A 522 8.81 -3.99 -20.06
CA GLY A 522 7.46 -4.50 -20.38
C GLY A 522 7.18 -5.94 -19.95
N ASP A 523 8.17 -6.67 -19.41
CA ASP A 523 7.99 -8.02 -18.86
C ASP A 523 7.78 -8.00 -17.34
N ILE A 524 8.14 -6.90 -16.67
CA ILE A 524 8.00 -6.76 -15.21
C ILE A 524 6.53 -6.98 -14.78
N PRO A 525 5.51 -6.28 -15.33
CA PRO A 525 4.12 -6.45 -14.89
C PRO A 525 3.48 -7.78 -15.32
N LYS A 526 4.17 -8.59 -16.13
CA LYS A 526 3.74 -9.97 -16.49
C LYS A 526 4.23 -11.01 -15.50
N GLY A 527 5.13 -10.63 -14.60
CA GLY A 527 5.63 -11.47 -13.53
C GLY A 527 4.56 -11.79 -12.47
N ARG A 528 4.96 -12.57 -11.49
CA ARG A 528 4.15 -12.88 -10.32
C ARG A 528 5.06 -13.20 -9.13
N ALA A 529 4.57 -12.99 -7.92
CA ALA A 529 5.26 -13.50 -6.75
C ALA A 529 5.30 -15.04 -6.77
N VAL A 530 6.43 -15.58 -6.34
CA VAL A 530 6.63 -17.04 -6.24
C VAL A 530 6.87 -17.50 -4.81
N LEU A 531 7.35 -16.59 -3.95
CA LEU A 531 7.60 -16.85 -2.54
C LEU A 531 7.51 -15.55 -1.75
N THR A 532 6.84 -15.61 -0.60
CA THR A 532 6.82 -14.54 0.40
C THR A 532 7.15 -15.13 1.75
N VAL A 533 8.19 -14.61 2.39
CA VAL A 533 8.67 -15.05 3.71
C VAL A 533 8.60 -13.87 4.67
N VAL A 534 8.02 -14.07 5.85
CA VAL A 534 7.94 -13.05 6.91
C VAL A 534 8.45 -13.64 8.22
N GLY A 535 9.52 -13.06 8.75
CA GLY A 535 10.16 -13.56 9.96
C GLY A 535 10.60 -15.03 9.82
N GLY A 536 11.12 -15.42 8.66
CA GLY A 536 11.55 -16.78 8.34
C GLY A 536 10.41 -17.78 8.07
N THR A 537 9.15 -17.35 8.18
CA THR A 537 7.98 -18.19 7.89
C THR A 537 7.50 -17.96 6.46
N VAL A 538 7.32 -19.04 5.69
CA VAL A 538 6.72 -18.97 4.36
C VAL A 538 5.23 -18.68 4.50
N VAL A 539 4.80 -17.48 4.10
CA VAL A 539 3.40 -17.03 4.17
C VAL A 539 2.67 -17.19 2.83
N TYR A 540 3.42 -17.18 1.74
CA TYR A 540 2.92 -17.50 0.40
C TYR A 540 3.96 -18.28 -0.41
N ARG A 541 3.48 -19.19 -1.23
CA ARG A 541 4.31 -19.97 -2.16
C ARG A 541 3.49 -20.38 -3.39
N ALA A 542 4.02 -20.09 -4.57
CA ALA A 542 3.41 -20.55 -5.81
C ALA A 542 3.43 -22.10 -5.90
N PRO A 543 2.40 -22.73 -6.47
CA PRO A 543 2.24 -24.21 -6.43
C PRO A 543 3.42 -25.00 -7.02
N TYR A 544 4.15 -24.44 -7.98
CA TYR A 544 5.30 -25.08 -8.64
C TYR A 544 6.62 -24.93 -7.88
N VAL A 545 6.71 -24.06 -6.88
CA VAL A 545 7.88 -23.95 -6.00
C VAL A 545 7.79 -25.02 -4.92
N ARG A 546 8.76 -25.94 -4.89
CA ARG A 546 8.75 -27.06 -3.94
C ARG A 546 9.62 -26.76 -2.72
N ILE A 547 9.15 -27.16 -1.55
CA ILE A 547 9.94 -27.24 -0.33
C ILE A 547 10.38 -28.69 -0.20
N SER A 548 11.69 -28.94 -0.11
CA SER A 548 12.24 -30.25 0.23
C SER A 548 12.75 -30.25 1.67
N ARG A 549 12.51 -31.32 2.42
CA ARG A 549 13.12 -31.55 3.74
C ARG A 549 14.29 -32.50 3.57
N THR A 550 15.41 -32.16 4.19
CA THR A 550 16.58 -33.06 4.24
C THR A 550 16.22 -34.24 5.14
N GLY A 551 16.05 -35.42 4.59
CA GLY A 551 15.68 -36.64 5.34
C GLY A 551 14.49 -37.41 4.79
N SER A 552 13.71 -36.82 3.87
CA SER A 552 12.68 -37.54 3.12
C SER A 552 13.32 -38.23 1.91
N SER A 553 14.03 -39.33 2.14
CA SER A 553 14.31 -40.31 1.07
C SER A 553 12.96 -40.87 0.67
N ALA A 554 12.47 -40.56 -0.52
CA ALA A 554 11.42 -41.33 -1.15
C ALA A 554 11.98 -42.76 -1.29
N VAL A 555 11.47 -43.69 -0.49
CA VAL A 555 11.62 -45.13 -0.76
C VAL A 555 10.85 -45.33 -2.05
N VAL A 556 11.55 -45.37 -3.17
CA VAL A 556 11.05 -45.90 -4.42
C VAL A 556 11.01 -47.40 -4.20
N GLY A 557 9.84 -47.90 -3.78
CA GLY A 557 9.54 -49.32 -3.84
C GLY A 557 9.52 -49.78 -5.30
N GLY A 558 10.35 -50.78 -5.62
CA GLY A 558 10.39 -51.45 -6.89
C GLY A 558 9.14 -52.23 -7.23
#